data_aec58e69abae158427a77c71b3534389
#
_entry.id   aec58e69abae158427a77c71b3534389
#
_cell.length_a   1.000
_cell.length_b   1.000
_cell.length_c   1.000
_cell.angle_alpha   90.00
_cell.angle_beta   90.00
_cell.angle_gamma   90.00
#
_symmetry.space_group_name_H-M   'P 1'
#
loop_
_entity.id
_entity.type
_entity.pdbx_description
1 polymer ?
#
loop_
_entity_poly.entity_id
_entity_poly.type
_entity_poly.pdbx_seq_one_letter_code
_entity_poly.pdbx_strand_id
1 'polypeptide(L)'
;MTAVKTVRVAAAQFAAGEDVAKNWAACLRMIDRAAEGKADLVVLPEFSNHASWYQDQKHCYEVAVDLDGDFLAAIGERARRHHLHIVVNCTVRRGNDVVTATSILFDDQGQRLAASDKQVLIGHENDFLRKAETTCPIVETKLGRLGLYACMDGVICETPRGLALSGADILCNSLNSFALDEASLHVPVRAAENHVFVVAANKCGPLIPEALLEPVSAATSIPVKFLNGAGESQIVAPDGRVLVMAPRERENVVFADIDPRQARDKRRPDGTDRFAVRRPELYAPIGEDPGARPIAEQRAAATLEVAVVTPRSTGAAAVEEIANLVAKVTAEGAELVVLPELFCFEGGVVTNPIDGLGRSQLAIDALAAACQRGARVVASLVTHDGGNHRLSGVVIGAEGLEWAQPMLHRSQRHAWVTPGDALRTHDLPWGRLAVLPGADAIQPEAARLAAIAGAEVLAVPFAPLEAWELATGLVERSAENRLCLVAATEPGRLGASLVTTLEEDFTVMTPWKSRPFDGLLSFPIVKRAPSETSSIFRATVHPARAHNKVVSRRTDLVAGRPWHLAAAITKRASHA
;
A
#
# COMPACT_ATOMS: atom_id res chain seq x y z
N MET A 1 30.01 23.65 -4.90
CA MET A 1 28.64 23.03 -4.85
C MET A 1 28.15 22.99 -6.30
N THR A 2 28.12 21.81 -6.92
CA THR A 2 27.51 21.62 -8.23
C THR A 2 26.02 21.95 -8.12
N ALA A 3 25.50 22.81 -8.99
CA ALA A 3 24.09 23.18 -9.03
C ALA A 3 23.22 21.91 -9.03
N VAL A 4 22.22 21.87 -8.14
CA VAL A 4 21.23 20.80 -8.09
C VAL A 4 20.49 20.78 -9.42
N LYS A 5 20.66 19.71 -10.21
CA LYS A 5 19.94 19.55 -11.47
C LYS A 5 18.52 19.07 -11.13
N THR A 6 17.57 20.00 -11.06
CA THR A 6 16.15 19.70 -10.97
C THR A 6 15.62 19.14 -12.28
N VAL A 7 14.65 18.25 -12.18
CA VAL A 7 13.90 17.67 -13.30
C VAL A 7 12.46 18.14 -13.18
N ARG A 8 11.92 18.72 -14.23
CA ARG A 8 10.52 19.12 -14.29
C ARG A 8 9.67 17.98 -14.81
N VAL A 9 8.86 17.38 -13.93
CA VAL A 9 7.98 16.27 -14.28
C VAL A 9 6.54 16.73 -14.39
N ALA A 10 5.76 16.05 -15.26
CA ALA A 10 4.37 16.35 -15.53
C ALA A 10 3.50 15.10 -15.45
N ALA A 11 2.30 15.23 -14.87
CA ALA A 11 1.23 14.23 -14.95
C ALA A 11 0.08 14.82 -15.77
N ALA A 12 -0.25 14.15 -16.89
CA ALA A 12 -1.33 14.55 -17.78
C ALA A 12 -2.63 13.84 -17.39
N GLN A 13 -3.73 14.56 -17.43
CA GLN A 13 -5.07 14.06 -17.12
C GLN A 13 -6.02 14.39 -18.26
N PHE A 14 -6.63 13.36 -18.84
CA PHE A 14 -7.61 13.53 -19.93
C PHE A 14 -8.56 12.34 -20.03
N ALA A 15 -9.64 12.51 -20.80
CA ALA A 15 -10.58 11.45 -21.13
C ALA A 15 -10.09 10.67 -22.35
N ALA A 16 -10.19 9.33 -22.29
CA ALA A 16 -10.00 8.47 -23.46
C ALA A 16 -11.24 7.57 -23.60
N GLY A 17 -11.97 7.72 -24.69
CA GLY A 17 -13.20 6.97 -25.00
C GLY A 17 -12.95 5.83 -25.99
N GLU A 18 -13.99 5.48 -26.77
CA GLU A 18 -13.98 4.38 -27.73
C GLU A 18 -13.34 4.75 -29.09
N ASP A 19 -13.14 6.05 -29.39
CA ASP A 19 -12.60 6.54 -30.65
C ASP A 19 -11.09 6.68 -30.57
N VAL A 20 -10.36 5.74 -31.14
CA VAL A 20 -8.89 5.71 -31.14
C VAL A 20 -8.29 6.98 -31.77
N ALA A 21 -8.91 7.54 -32.82
CA ALA A 21 -8.37 8.73 -33.48
C ALA A 21 -8.50 9.99 -32.60
N LYS A 22 -9.64 10.13 -31.89
CA LYS A 22 -9.82 11.21 -30.90
C LYS A 22 -8.87 11.07 -29.73
N ASN A 23 -8.67 9.86 -29.23
CA ASN A 23 -7.74 9.57 -28.13
C ASN A 23 -6.30 9.87 -28.54
N TRP A 24 -5.92 9.50 -29.78
CA TRP A 24 -4.62 9.86 -30.35
C TRP A 24 -4.39 11.37 -30.37
N ALA A 25 -5.37 12.12 -30.91
CA ALA A 25 -5.31 13.59 -30.91
C ALA A 25 -5.21 14.18 -29.49
N ALA A 26 -5.92 13.57 -28.51
CA ALA A 26 -5.84 13.97 -27.11
C ALA A 26 -4.44 13.72 -26.52
N CYS A 27 -3.83 12.55 -26.76
CA CYS A 27 -2.47 12.25 -26.33
C CYS A 27 -1.49 13.30 -26.85
N LEU A 28 -1.50 13.57 -28.17
CA LEU A 28 -0.59 14.54 -28.79
C LEU A 28 -0.79 15.95 -28.21
N ARG A 29 -2.03 16.39 -28.03
CA ARG A 29 -2.36 17.69 -27.41
C ARG A 29 -1.83 17.81 -26.00
N MET A 30 -1.98 16.74 -25.19
CA MET A 30 -1.52 16.76 -23.80
C MET A 30 0.00 16.73 -23.68
N ILE A 31 0.68 16.05 -24.61
CA ILE A 31 2.15 16.09 -24.73
C ILE A 31 2.61 17.49 -25.10
N ASP A 32 1.96 18.13 -26.10
CA ASP A 32 2.30 19.51 -26.52
C ASP A 32 2.10 20.49 -25.32
N ARG A 33 1.03 20.36 -24.53
CA ARG A 33 0.83 21.16 -23.30
C ARG A 33 1.91 20.90 -22.23
N ALA A 34 2.37 19.65 -22.06
CA ALA A 34 3.47 19.35 -21.16
C ALA A 34 4.78 20.02 -21.62
N ALA A 35 5.03 20.02 -22.92
CA ALA A 35 6.18 20.69 -23.52
C ALA A 35 6.12 22.23 -23.37
N GLU A 36 4.95 22.85 -23.57
CA GLU A 36 4.70 24.28 -23.28
C GLU A 36 5.03 24.64 -21.83
N GLY A 37 4.68 23.73 -20.88
CA GLY A 37 5.05 23.81 -19.47
C GLY A 37 6.52 23.50 -19.17
N LYS A 38 7.34 23.23 -20.19
CA LYS A 38 8.78 22.90 -20.09
C LYS A 38 9.07 21.66 -19.25
N ALA A 39 8.22 20.63 -19.36
CA ALA A 39 8.48 19.35 -18.72
C ALA A 39 9.67 18.63 -19.37
N ASP A 40 10.45 17.92 -18.55
CA ASP A 40 11.48 16.98 -18.98
C ASP A 40 10.91 15.55 -19.13
N LEU A 41 9.83 15.25 -18.38
CA LEU A 41 9.10 13.99 -18.37
C LEU A 41 7.59 14.26 -18.29
N VAL A 42 6.81 13.57 -19.11
CA VAL A 42 5.34 13.51 -18.95
C VAL A 42 4.86 12.06 -18.86
N VAL A 43 3.94 11.80 -17.92
CA VAL A 43 3.23 10.54 -17.79
C VAL A 43 1.78 10.75 -18.23
N LEU A 44 1.29 9.85 -19.11
CA LEU A 44 -0.09 9.82 -19.58
C LEU A 44 -0.89 8.72 -18.87
N PRO A 45 -2.23 8.82 -18.84
CA PRO A 45 -3.10 7.81 -18.22
C PRO A 45 -2.98 6.41 -18.83
N GLU A 46 -3.50 5.43 -18.11
CA GLU A 46 -3.64 4.05 -18.59
C GLU A 46 -4.71 3.97 -19.70
N PHE A 47 -4.53 3.05 -20.65
CA PHE A 47 -5.42 2.86 -21.80
C PHE A 47 -5.63 4.17 -22.59
N SER A 48 -4.55 4.87 -22.88
CA SER A 48 -4.59 6.15 -23.61
C SER A 48 -5.07 6.03 -25.05
N ASN A 49 -5.03 4.83 -25.66
CA ASN A 49 -5.50 4.58 -27.03
C ASN A 49 -7.00 4.27 -27.11
N HIS A 50 -7.59 3.62 -26.11
CA HIS A 50 -8.99 3.21 -26.12
C HIS A 50 -9.50 3.00 -24.68
N ALA A 51 -10.77 3.28 -24.40
CA ALA A 51 -11.40 2.94 -23.12
C ALA A 51 -11.25 1.44 -22.84
N SER A 52 -11.06 1.06 -21.55
CA SER A 52 -10.96 -0.35 -21.16
C SER A 52 -12.34 -1.04 -21.18
N TRP A 53 -12.91 -1.10 -22.36
CA TRP A 53 -14.18 -1.74 -22.65
C TRP A 53 -14.13 -2.41 -24.02
N TYR A 54 -14.46 -3.70 -24.07
CA TYR A 54 -14.39 -4.49 -25.31
C TYR A 54 -15.64 -5.34 -25.47
N GLN A 55 -16.15 -5.47 -26.72
CA GLN A 55 -17.30 -6.31 -27.04
C GLN A 55 -16.92 -7.80 -26.99
N ASP A 56 -15.74 -8.11 -27.53
CA ASP A 56 -15.15 -9.44 -27.58
C ASP A 56 -13.60 -9.32 -27.78
N GLN A 57 -12.92 -10.47 -27.86
CA GLN A 57 -11.47 -10.52 -28.05
C GLN A 57 -11.03 -9.91 -29.38
N LYS A 58 -11.83 -10.08 -30.44
CA LYS A 58 -11.55 -9.53 -31.76
C LYS A 58 -11.58 -8.00 -31.70
N HIS A 59 -12.60 -7.41 -31.11
CA HIS A 59 -12.69 -5.96 -30.91
C HIS A 59 -11.52 -5.44 -30.06
N CYS A 60 -11.17 -6.13 -28.95
CA CYS A 60 -10.02 -5.78 -28.13
C CYS A 60 -8.72 -5.73 -28.97
N TYR A 61 -8.53 -6.71 -29.86
CA TYR A 61 -7.37 -6.80 -30.74
C TYR A 61 -7.39 -5.70 -31.82
N GLU A 62 -8.53 -5.39 -32.42
CA GLU A 62 -8.71 -4.37 -33.47
C GLU A 62 -8.37 -2.96 -32.96
N VAL A 63 -8.79 -2.60 -31.73
CA VAL A 63 -8.57 -1.27 -31.14
C VAL A 63 -7.20 -1.12 -30.45
N ALA A 64 -6.49 -2.22 -30.24
CA ALA A 64 -5.13 -2.20 -29.72
C ALA A 64 -4.14 -1.61 -30.75
N VAL A 65 -3.04 -1.06 -30.28
CA VAL A 65 -1.97 -0.49 -31.14
C VAL A 65 -0.84 -1.50 -31.35
N ASP A 66 -0.09 -1.31 -32.45
CA ASP A 66 1.16 -2.03 -32.65
C ASP A 66 2.33 -1.25 -32.05
N LEU A 67 3.30 -1.98 -31.47
CA LEU A 67 4.49 -1.34 -30.87
C LEU A 67 5.28 -0.47 -31.86
N ASP A 68 5.27 -0.84 -33.13
CA ASP A 68 5.97 -0.12 -34.20
C ASP A 68 4.96 0.54 -35.16
N GLY A 69 3.71 0.74 -34.72
CA GLY A 69 2.65 1.37 -35.51
C GLY A 69 2.59 2.88 -35.37
N ASP A 70 1.76 3.51 -36.23
CA ASP A 70 1.65 4.96 -36.37
C ASP A 70 1.33 5.70 -35.06
N PHE A 71 0.50 5.12 -34.21
CA PHE A 71 0.11 5.72 -32.92
C PHE A 71 1.36 6.00 -32.06
N LEU A 72 2.18 4.97 -31.85
CA LEU A 72 3.38 5.08 -31.02
C LEU A 72 4.51 5.80 -31.73
N ALA A 73 4.62 5.69 -33.06
CA ALA A 73 5.56 6.46 -33.87
C ALA A 73 5.33 7.98 -33.72
N ALA A 74 4.06 8.42 -33.73
CA ALA A 74 3.72 9.82 -33.51
C ALA A 74 4.03 10.32 -32.08
N ILE A 75 3.88 9.46 -31.05
CA ILE A 75 4.31 9.76 -29.68
C ILE A 75 5.84 9.94 -29.63
N GLY A 76 6.60 9.02 -30.24
CA GLY A 76 8.05 9.12 -30.34
C GLY A 76 8.50 10.39 -31.08
N GLU A 77 7.82 10.76 -32.18
CA GLU A 77 8.10 12.01 -32.87
C GLU A 77 7.85 13.26 -32.02
N ARG A 78 6.79 13.27 -31.16
CA ARG A 78 6.56 14.35 -30.20
C ARG A 78 7.67 14.40 -29.15
N ALA A 79 8.12 13.24 -28.64
CA ALA A 79 9.24 13.14 -27.70
C ALA A 79 10.51 13.78 -28.29
N ARG A 80 10.86 13.42 -29.53
CA ARG A 80 11.99 13.96 -30.27
C ARG A 80 11.85 15.47 -30.54
N ARG A 81 10.68 15.90 -31.01
CA ARG A 81 10.41 17.31 -31.37
C ARG A 81 10.53 18.25 -30.17
N HIS A 82 10.05 17.81 -29.02
CA HIS A 82 10.02 18.62 -27.79
C HIS A 82 11.18 18.33 -26.83
N HIS A 83 12.08 17.40 -27.16
CA HIS A 83 13.15 16.92 -26.26
C HIS A 83 12.62 16.46 -24.90
N LEU A 84 11.51 15.72 -24.88
CA LEU A 84 10.70 15.35 -23.73
C LEU A 84 10.65 13.84 -23.60
N HIS A 85 10.91 13.30 -22.39
CA HIS A 85 10.63 11.89 -22.11
C HIS A 85 9.12 11.70 -21.94
N ILE A 86 8.58 10.63 -22.51
CA ILE A 86 7.13 10.37 -22.47
C ILE A 86 6.88 8.94 -22.00
N VAL A 87 6.00 8.80 -20.98
CA VAL A 87 5.40 7.53 -20.62
C VAL A 87 3.94 7.53 -21.07
N VAL A 88 3.59 6.54 -21.90
CA VAL A 88 2.23 6.31 -22.38
C VAL A 88 1.85 4.86 -22.08
N ASN A 89 0.60 4.63 -21.64
CA ASN A 89 0.07 3.28 -21.51
C ASN A 89 -1.04 3.04 -22.53
N CYS A 90 -0.94 1.92 -23.23
CA CYS A 90 -1.87 1.51 -24.28
C CYS A 90 -2.17 0.02 -24.19
N THR A 91 -3.27 -0.41 -24.79
CA THR A 91 -3.42 -1.80 -25.20
C THR A 91 -2.57 -2.06 -26.44
N VAL A 92 -1.74 -3.10 -26.38
CA VAL A 92 -0.76 -3.43 -27.42
C VAL A 92 -1.02 -4.82 -27.96
N ARG A 93 -1.10 -4.92 -29.29
CA ARG A 93 -1.20 -6.20 -30.00
C ARG A 93 0.07 -7.02 -29.81
N ARG A 94 -0.13 -8.29 -29.52
CA ARG A 94 0.89 -9.33 -29.54
C ARG A 94 0.49 -10.40 -30.58
N GLY A 95 1.34 -11.30 -30.90
CA GLY A 95 0.96 -12.39 -31.81
C GLY A 95 -0.23 -13.22 -31.30
N ASN A 96 -0.95 -13.89 -32.20
CA ASN A 96 -2.03 -14.85 -31.87
C ASN A 96 -3.22 -14.25 -31.08
N ASP A 97 -3.73 -13.10 -31.52
CA ASP A 97 -4.87 -12.40 -30.92
C ASP A 97 -4.69 -12.00 -29.45
N VAL A 98 -3.46 -12.02 -28.95
CA VAL A 98 -3.14 -11.61 -27.58
C VAL A 98 -2.97 -10.09 -27.52
N VAL A 99 -3.54 -9.49 -26.47
CA VAL A 99 -3.41 -8.06 -26.15
C VAL A 99 -2.87 -7.91 -24.73
N THR A 100 -1.99 -6.94 -24.52
CA THR A 100 -1.48 -6.56 -23.19
C THR A 100 -1.74 -5.08 -22.91
N ALA A 101 -1.95 -4.71 -21.64
CA ALA A 101 -1.87 -3.32 -21.22
C ALA A 101 -0.40 -3.00 -20.97
N THR A 102 0.17 -2.08 -21.74
CA THR A 102 1.62 -1.86 -21.76
C THR A 102 1.96 -0.39 -21.51
N SER A 103 2.79 -0.13 -20.53
CA SER A 103 3.43 1.16 -20.28
C SER A 103 4.72 1.25 -21.11
N ILE A 104 4.85 2.30 -21.91
CA ILE A 104 5.92 2.49 -22.90
C ILE A 104 6.63 3.79 -22.59
N LEU A 105 7.96 3.74 -22.46
CA LEU A 105 8.82 4.90 -22.25
C LEU A 105 9.56 5.27 -23.53
N PHE A 106 9.43 6.52 -23.96
CA PHE A 106 10.24 7.15 -24.98
C PHE A 106 11.24 8.14 -24.36
N ASP A 107 12.46 8.19 -24.89
CA ASP A 107 13.43 9.23 -24.55
C ASP A 107 13.18 10.53 -25.34
N ASP A 108 14.00 11.53 -25.06
CA ASP A 108 13.95 12.84 -25.71
C ASP A 108 14.50 12.85 -27.16
N GLN A 109 14.92 11.70 -27.69
CA GLN A 109 15.24 11.50 -29.09
C GLN A 109 14.14 10.71 -29.82
N GLY A 110 13.05 10.34 -29.11
CA GLY A 110 11.94 9.55 -29.62
C GLY A 110 12.22 8.05 -29.70
N GLN A 111 13.30 7.58 -29.07
CA GLN A 111 13.61 6.16 -29.02
C GLN A 111 12.79 5.49 -27.90
N ARG A 112 12.19 4.33 -28.20
CA ARG A 112 11.52 3.50 -27.19
C ARG A 112 12.57 2.82 -26.32
N LEU A 113 12.64 3.22 -25.04
CA LEU A 113 13.59 2.68 -24.06
C LEU A 113 13.07 1.45 -23.35
N ALA A 114 11.77 1.38 -23.07
CA ALA A 114 11.12 0.26 -22.40
C ALA A 114 9.67 0.09 -22.82
N ALA A 115 9.18 -1.14 -22.69
CA ALA A 115 7.77 -1.50 -22.76
C ALA A 115 7.49 -2.53 -21.65
N SER A 116 6.60 -2.22 -20.73
CA SER A 116 6.28 -3.01 -19.55
C SER A 116 4.81 -3.34 -19.48
N ASP A 117 4.48 -4.62 -19.51
CA ASP A 117 3.12 -5.08 -19.41
C ASP A 117 2.61 -5.01 -17.97
N LYS A 118 1.30 -4.77 -17.79
CA LYS A 118 0.60 -4.72 -16.50
C LYS A 118 0.66 -6.10 -15.82
N GLN A 119 1.02 -6.11 -14.53
CA GLN A 119 1.21 -7.34 -13.77
C GLN A 119 -0.10 -7.84 -13.14
N VAL A 120 -0.97 -6.93 -12.71
CA VAL A 120 -2.22 -7.23 -12.03
C VAL A 120 -3.39 -6.65 -12.81
N LEU A 121 -4.20 -7.52 -13.40
CA LEU A 121 -5.42 -7.14 -14.12
C LEU A 121 -6.62 -7.08 -13.17
N ILE A 122 -7.57 -6.18 -13.44
CA ILE A 122 -8.78 -6.01 -12.64
C ILE A 122 -10.05 -6.29 -13.46
N GLY A 123 -11.00 -6.98 -12.84
CA GLY A 123 -12.33 -7.20 -13.40
C GLY A 123 -12.29 -7.83 -14.79
N HIS A 124 -12.95 -7.18 -15.75
CA HIS A 124 -13.06 -7.65 -17.12
C HIS A 124 -11.75 -7.59 -17.93
N GLU A 125 -10.75 -6.85 -17.48
CA GLU A 125 -9.40 -6.91 -18.10
C GLU A 125 -8.90 -8.36 -18.16
N ASN A 126 -9.22 -9.17 -17.14
CA ASN A 126 -8.88 -10.60 -17.10
C ASN A 126 -9.57 -11.45 -18.18
N ASP A 127 -10.56 -10.92 -18.89
CA ASP A 127 -11.24 -11.61 -19.99
C ASP A 127 -10.54 -11.39 -21.32
N PHE A 128 -9.82 -10.28 -21.49
CA PHE A 128 -9.31 -9.82 -22.78
C PHE A 128 -7.80 -9.62 -22.82
N LEU A 129 -7.16 -9.34 -21.66
CA LEU A 129 -5.75 -8.98 -21.62
C LEU A 129 -4.92 -10.09 -20.97
N ARG A 130 -3.67 -10.17 -21.39
CA ARG A 130 -2.66 -11.04 -20.79
C ARG A 130 -1.82 -10.28 -19.78
N LYS A 131 -1.59 -10.88 -18.61
CA LYS A 131 -0.70 -10.37 -17.56
C LYS A 131 0.77 -10.41 -18.00
N ALA A 132 1.58 -9.57 -17.38
CA ALA A 132 3.03 -9.58 -17.56
C ALA A 132 3.65 -10.93 -17.19
N GLU A 133 4.61 -11.35 -18.01
CA GLU A 133 5.46 -12.53 -17.76
C GLU A 133 6.84 -12.15 -17.20
N THR A 134 7.18 -10.87 -17.27
CA THR A 134 8.47 -10.32 -16.80
C THR A 134 8.26 -9.02 -16.03
N THR A 135 9.19 -8.71 -15.15
CA THR A 135 9.21 -7.41 -14.46
C THR A 135 9.63 -6.27 -15.40
N CYS A 136 9.15 -5.06 -15.14
CA CYS A 136 9.66 -3.87 -15.79
C CYS A 136 11.15 -3.68 -15.49
N PRO A 137 12.00 -3.48 -16.48
CA PRO A 137 13.38 -3.07 -16.23
C PRO A 137 13.42 -1.64 -15.70
N ILE A 138 14.37 -1.36 -14.80
CA ILE A 138 14.67 0.02 -14.43
C ILE A 138 15.48 0.66 -15.55
N VAL A 139 15.01 1.80 -16.03
CA VAL A 139 15.61 2.52 -17.15
C VAL A 139 16.45 3.67 -16.62
N GLU A 140 17.75 3.61 -16.83
CA GLU A 140 18.64 4.74 -16.55
C GLU A 140 18.50 5.82 -17.61
N THR A 141 18.22 7.03 -17.16
CA THR A 141 18.06 8.20 -18.02
C THR A 141 18.82 9.41 -17.46
N LYS A 142 18.94 10.47 -18.24
CA LYS A 142 19.47 11.76 -17.73
C LYS A 142 18.60 12.39 -16.63
N LEU A 143 17.35 11.92 -16.46
CA LEU A 143 16.38 12.40 -15.47
C LEU A 143 16.47 11.64 -14.14
N GLY A 144 17.18 10.50 -14.10
CA GLY A 144 17.23 9.54 -13.02
C GLY A 144 16.82 8.15 -13.50
N ARG A 145 16.62 7.23 -12.56
CA ARG A 145 16.23 5.84 -12.82
C ARG A 145 14.71 5.72 -12.77
N LEU A 146 14.10 5.36 -13.88
CA LEU A 146 12.65 5.30 -14.04
C LEU A 146 12.14 3.86 -13.93
N GLY A 147 11.05 3.66 -13.19
CA GLY A 147 10.27 2.43 -13.14
C GLY A 147 8.84 2.69 -13.60
N LEU A 148 8.24 1.77 -14.36
CA LEU A 148 6.90 1.90 -14.94
C LEU A 148 5.96 0.87 -14.34
N TYR A 149 4.74 1.28 -14.01
CA TYR A 149 3.65 0.39 -13.64
C TYR A 149 2.28 1.03 -13.94
N ALA A 150 1.20 0.28 -13.81
CA ALA A 150 -0.11 0.78 -14.16
C ALA A 150 -1.19 0.38 -13.14
N CYS A 151 -1.92 1.36 -12.63
CA CYS A 151 -3.19 1.27 -11.91
C CYS A 151 -3.18 0.17 -10.81
N MET A 152 -3.89 -0.94 -11.00
CA MET A 152 -4.00 -2.04 -10.03
C MET A 152 -2.65 -2.58 -9.53
N ASP A 153 -1.58 -2.43 -10.32
CA ASP A 153 -0.21 -2.75 -9.88
C ASP A 153 0.22 -1.93 -8.65
N GLY A 154 -0.35 -0.73 -8.46
CA GLY A 154 -0.06 0.18 -7.35
C GLY A 154 -0.98 0.01 -6.13
N VAL A 155 -2.12 -0.64 -6.26
CA VAL A 155 -3.04 -0.90 -5.14
C VAL A 155 -2.44 -1.88 -4.14
N ILE A 156 -1.58 -2.80 -4.61
CA ILE A 156 -0.81 -3.72 -3.77
C ILE A 156 0.68 -3.38 -3.82
N CYS A 157 1.44 -3.81 -2.82
CA CYS A 157 2.83 -3.35 -2.64
C CYS A 157 3.82 -3.97 -3.64
N GLU A 158 3.56 -5.14 -4.20
CA GLU A 158 4.58 -5.98 -4.84
C GLU A 158 5.27 -5.30 -6.03
N THR A 159 4.51 -4.70 -6.94
CA THR A 159 5.09 -4.09 -8.15
C THR A 159 5.87 -2.82 -7.83
N PRO A 160 5.32 -1.79 -7.14
CA PRO A 160 6.10 -0.60 -6.78
C PRO A 160 7.31 -0.91 -5.89
N ARG A 161 7.14 -1.86 -4.96
CA ARG A 161 8.23 -2.32 -4.09
C ARG A 161 9.36 -2.97 -4.88
N GLY A 162 9.03 -3.86 -5.80
CA GLY A 162 10.00 -4.52 -6.69
C GLY A 162 10.79 -3.52 -7.53
N LEU A 163 10.12 -2.51 -8.11
CA LEU A 163 10.75 -1.46 -8.88
C LEU A 163 11.69 -0.59 -8.03
N ALA A 164 11.26 -0.20 -6.84
CA ALA A 164 12.07 0.60 -5.93
C ALA A 164 13.31 -0.16 -5.44
N LEU A 165 13.18 -1.46 -5.12
CA LEU A 165 14.29 -2.33 -4.75
C LEU A 165 15.26 -2.58 -5.91
N SER A 166 14.77 -2.56 -7.14
CA SER A 166 15.60 -2.61 -8.34
C SER A 166 16.29 -1.28 -8.66
N GLY A 167 16.03 -0.25 -7.86
CA GLY A 167 16.77 1.01 -7.87
C GLY A 167 16.07 2.19 -8.52
N ALA A 168 14.75 2.18 -8.73
CA ALA A 168 14.03 3.34 -9.23
C ALA A 168 14.19 4.58 -8.34
N ASP A 169 14.39 5.74 -8.95
CA ASP A 169 14.33 7.05 -8.31
C ASP A 169 12.94 7.68 -8.48
N ILE A 170 12.30 7.41 -9.65
CA ILE A 170 10.97 7.91 -10.02
C ILE A 170 10.13 6.72 -10.51
N LEU A 171 8.94 6.57 -9.96
CA LEU A 171 7.92 5.65 -10.43
C LEU A 171 6.89 6.40 -11.27
N CYS A 172 6.67 5.92 -12.48
CA CYS A 172 5.66 6.45 -13.41
C CYS A 172 4.43 5.53 -13.37
N ASN A 173 3.31 6.05 -12.88
CA ASN A 173 2.05 5.32 -12.71
C ASN A 173 0.98 5.84 -13.66
N SER A 174 0.61 5.02 -14.64
CA SER A 174 -0.52 5.30 -15.53
C SER A 174 -1.80 4.70 -14.93
N LEU A 175 -2.82 5.53 -14.67
CA LEU A 175 -4.05 5.14 -14.00
C LEU A 175 -5.27 5.23 -14.94
N ASN A 176 -6.21 4.31 -14.74
CA ASN A 176 -7.56 4.31 -15.31
C ASN A 176 -8.55 3.98 -14.20
N SER A 177 -8.57 4.80 -13.16
CA SER A 177 -9.26 4.51 -11.91
C SER A 177 -10.37 5.51 -11.63
N PHE A 178 -11.54 4.98 -11.21
CA PHE A 178 -12.62 5.77 -10.62
C PHE A 178 -12.51 5.87 -9.09
N ALA A 179 -11.62 5.09 -8.49
CA ALA A 179 -11.47 5.00 -7.05
C ALA A 179 -10.67 6.19 -6.49
N LEU A 180 -11.25 6.87 -5.50
CA LEU A 180 -10.66 8.05 -4.86
C LEU A 180 -9.48 7.70 -3.93
N ASP A 181 -9.42 6.45 -3.49
CA ASP A 181 -8.34 5.94 -2.65
C ASP A 181 -7.01 5.78 -3.40
N GLU A 182 -7.00 5.77 -4.73
CA GLU A 182 -5.75 5.86 -5.50
C GLU A 182 -4.96 7.12 -5.11
N ALA A 183 -5.60 8.28 -5.18
CA ALA A 183 -4.93 9.55 -4.92
C ALA A 183 -4.76 9.84 -3.42
N SER A 184 -5.70 9.42 -2.58
CA SER A 184 -5.71 9.74 -1.16
C SER A 184 -4.91 8.76 -0.29
N LEU A 185 -4.62 7.55 -0.78
CA LEU A 185 -3.97 6.49 -0.01
C LEU A 185 -2.84 5.81 -0.79
N HIS A 186 -3.14 5.09 -1.88
CA HIS A 186 -2.18 4.19 -2.52
C HIS A 186 -0.97 4.95 -3.07
N VAL A 187 -1.15 5.95 -3.91
CA VAL A 187 -0.05 6.68 -4.55
C VAL A 187 0.87 7.35 -3.53
N PRO A 188 0.38 8.10 -2.51
CA PRO A 188 1.22 8.65 -1.45
C PRO A 188 2.01 7.60 -0.66
N VAL A 189 1.38 6.47 -0.35
CA VAL A 189 2.08 5.41 0.42
C VAL A 189 3.15 4.73 -0.43
N ARG A 190 2.89 4.45 -1.71
CA ARG A 190 3.92 3.88 -2.60
C ARG A 190 5.15 4.79 -2.71
N ALA A 191 4.98 6.10 -2.68
CA ALA A 191 6.09 7.05 -2.61
C ALA A 191 6.84 6.94 -1.27
N ALA A 192 6.12 7.02 -0.14
CA ALA A 192 6.70 7.11 1.20
C ALA A 192 7.40 5.81 1.65
N GLU A 193 6.72 4.65 1.53
CA GLU A 193 7.27 3.37 1.97
C GLU A 193 8.53 2.93 1.20
N ASN A 194 8.62 3.35 -0.08
CA ASN A 194 9.74 3.08 -0.96
C ASN A 194 10.77 4.23 -1.03
N HIS A 195 10.40 5.38 -0.47
CA HIS A 195 11.18 6.61 -0.52
C HIS A 195 11.63 6.94 -1.95
N VAL A 196 10.65 7.12 -2.84
CA VAL A 196 10.81 7.44 -4.26
C VAL A 196 9.81 8.51 -4.67
N PHE A 197 10.07 9.22 -5.77
CA PHE A 197 9.04 10.06 -6.38
C PHE A 197 8.00 9.19 -7.11
N VAL A 198 6.74 9.61 -7.11
CA VAL A 198 5.71 9.01 -7.94
C VAL A 198 5.07 10.09 -8.80
N VAL A 199 5.01 9.86 -10.12
CA VAL A 199 4.26 10.66 -11.08
C VAL A 199 3.08 9.82 -11.54
N ALA A 200 1.88 10.17 -11.07
CA ALA A 200 0.66 9.41 -11.30
C ALA A 200 -0.30 10.20 -12.18
N ALA A 201 -0.63 9.65 -13.34
CA ALA A 201 -1.53 10.24 -14.33
C ALA A 201 -2.82 9.42 -14.44
N ASN A 202 -3.97 10.01 -14.10
CA ASN A 202 -5.27 9.35 -14.13
C ASN A 202 -6.18 9.94 -15.20
N LYS A 203 -7.18 9.18 -15.61
CA LYS A 203 -8.25 9.67 -16.48
C LYS A 203 -9.24 10.56 -15.74
N CYS A 204 -9.91 11.42 -16.48
CA CYS A 204 -11.18 12.03 -16.15
C CYS A 204 -12.23 11.62 -17.19
N GLY A 205 -13.52 11.92 -16.95
CA GLY A 205 -14.60 11.54 -17.85
C GLY A 205 -14.93 10.03 -17.83
N PRO A 206 -15.88 9.59 -18.68
CA PRO A 206 -16.39 8.22 -18.67
C PRO A 206 -15.29 7.15 -18.86
N LEU A 207 -15.30 6.10 -18.05
CA LEU A 207 -14.39 4.95 -18.16
C LEU A 207 -14.99 3.79 -18.97
N ILE A 208 -16.28 3.84 -19.22
CA ILE A 208 -17.05 2.91 -20.06
C ILE A 208 -17.84 3.71 -21.09
N PRO A 209 -18.38 3.07 -22.15
CA PRO A 209 -19.21 3.78 -23.12
C PRO A 209 -20.35 4.56 -22.46
N GLU A 210 -20.58 5.80 -22.89
CA GLU A 210 -21.60 6.68 -22.28
C GLU A 210 -22.99 6.04 -22.25
N ALA A 211 -23.37 5.29 -23.29
CA ALA A 211 -24.63 4.56 -23.36
C ALA A 211 -24.81 3.48 -22.27
N LEU A 212 -23.71 3.05 -21.65
CA LEU A 212 -23.70 2.02 -20.60
C LEU A 212 -23.66 2.60 -19.18
N LEU A 213 -23.50 3.91 -19.01
CA LEU A 213 -23.36 4.53 -17.68
C LEU A 213 -24.61 4.27 -16.83
N GLU A 214 -25.80 4.57 -17.32
CA GLU A 214 -27.05 4.34 -16.59
C GLU A 214 -27.36 2.85 -16.39
N PRO A 215 -27.26 1.96 -17.42
CA PRO A 215 -27.45 0.52 -17.23
C PRO A 215 -26.49 -0.10 -16.20
N VAL A 216 -25.20 0.27 -16.23
CA VAL A 216 -24.21 -0.25 -15.27
C VAL A 216 -24.48 0.31 -13.87
N SER A 217 -24.81 1.60 -13.75
CA SER A 217 -25.20 2.20 -12.46
C SER A 217 -26.39 1.47 -11.84
N ALA A 218 -27.43 1.20 -12.62
CA ALA A 218 -28.62 0.47 -12.16
C ALA A 218 -28.30 -0.97 -11.74
N ALA A 219 -27.43 -1.66 -12.48
CA ALA A 219 -27.06 -3.06 -12.21
C ALA A 219 -26.12 -3.22 -11.00
N THR A 220 -25.26 -2.22 -10.73
CA THR A 220 -24.18 -2.31 -9.73
C THR A 220 -24.43 -1.46 -8.49
N SER A 221 -25.42 -0.57 -8.52
CA SER A 221 -25.65 0.46 -7.50
C SER A 221 -24.51 1.48 -7.35
N ILE A 222 -23.57 1.52 -8.32
CA ILE A 222 -22.51 2.54 -8.38
C ILE A 222 -23.09 3.80 -9.01
N PRO A 223 -23.15 4.95 -8.33
CA PRO A 223 -23.64 6.20 -8.93
C PRO A 223 -22.86 6.56 -10.21
N VAL A 224 -23.56 7.05 -11.24
CA VAL A 224 -22.96 7.40 -12.55
C VAL A 224 -21.70 8.27 -12.43
N LYS A 225 -21.69 9.22 -11.49
CA LYS A 225 -20.51 10.08 -11.25
C LYS A 225 -19.23 9.31 -10.91
N PHE A 226 -19.34 8.09 -10.34
CA PHE A 226 -18.23 7.21 -10.02
C PHE A 226 -17.94 6.15 -11.10
N LEU A 227 -18.62 6.19 -12.24
CA LEU A 227 -18.25 5.47 -13.45
C LEU A 227 -17.38 6.32 -14.37
N ASN A 228 -16.92 7.48 -13.86
CA ASN A 228 -15.96 8.37 -14.48
C ASN A 228 -14.60 8.23 -13.81
N GLY A 229 -13.54 8.52 -14.54
CA GLY A 229 -12.21 8.60 -13.98
C GLY A 229 -12.14 9.59 -12.81
N ALA A 230 -11.50 9.18 -11.72
CA ALA A 230 -11.39 9.99 -10.51
C ALA A 230 -10.59 11.27 -10.71
N GLY A 231 -9.84 11.39 -11.82
CA GLY A 231 -8.90 12.50 -11.99
C GLY A 231 -7.82 12.48 -10.92
N GLU A 232 -7.55 13.62 -10.31
CA GLU A 232 -6.57 13.76 -9.22
C GLU A 232 -5.17 13.26 -9.59
N SER A 233 -4.79 13.40 -10.89
CA SER A 233 -3.42 13.14 -11.34
C SER A 233 -2.45 13.94 -10.47
N GLN A 234 -1.38 13.32 -9.98
CA GLN A 234 -0.56 13.93 -8.93
C GLN A 234 0.92 13.58 -9.05
N ILE A 235 1.74 14.41 -8.41
CA ILE A 235 3.17 14.18 -8.24
C ILE A 235 3.45 14.13 -6.74
N VAL A 236 4.08 13.06 -6.27
CA VAL A 236 4.30 12.80 -4.85
C VAL A 236 5.79 12.67 -4.55
N ALA A 237 6.23 13.31 -3.47
CA ALA A 237 7.60 13.28 -2.97
C ALA A 237 7.91 11.99 -2.18
N PRO A 238 9.21 11.66 -1.96
CA PRO A 238 9.63 10.46 -1.24
C PRO A 238 9.15 10.35 0.21
N ASP A 239 8.68 11.43 0.81
CA ASP A 239 8.07 11.47 2.14
C ASP A 239 6.54 11.28 2.13
N GLY A 240 5.95 11.02 0.95
CA GLY A 240 4.51 10.85 0.76
C GLY A 240 3.74 12.16 0.59
N ARG A 241 4.41 13.31 0.62
CA ARG A 241 3.76 14.61 0.44
C ARG A 241 3.38 14.84 -1.01
N VAL A 242 2.11 15.12 -1.26
CA VAL A 242 1.61 15.52 -2.58
C VAL A 242 2.15 16.91 -2.93
N LEU A 243 3.01 16.99 -3.95
CA LEU A 243 3.59 18.25 -4.42
C LEU A 243 2.58 19.07 -5.22
N VAL A 244 1.80 18.39 -6.03
CA VAL A 244 0.74 18.97 -6.85
C VAL A 244 -0.29 17.90 -7.20
N MET A 245 -1.56 18.31 -7.35
CA MET A 245 -2.67 17.46 -7.74
C MET A 245 -3.59 18.21 -8.71
N ALA A 246 -4.05 17.51 -9.75
CA ALA A 246 -5.04 18.03 -10.70
C ALA A 246 -6.45 18.00 -10.11
N PRO A 247 -7.39 18.88 -10.54
CA PRO A 247 -8.80 18.76 -10.19
C PRO A 247 -9.43 17.52 -10.84
N ARG A 248 -10.49 16.97 -10.25
CA ARG A 248 -11.11 15.69 -10.67
C ARG A 248 -11.68 15.69 -12.07
N GLU A 249 -12.42 16.71 -12.44
CA GLU A 249 -13.46 16.61 -13.48
C GLU A 249 -13.02 17.19 -14.84
N ARG A 250 -11.77 17.60 -15.00
CA ARG A 250 -11.33 18.26 -16.23
C ARG A 250 -9.93 17.87 -16.65
N GLU A 251 -9.70 17.95 -17.95
CA GLU A 251 -8.36 17.81 -18.52
C GLU A 251 -7.38 18.80 -17.89
N ASN A 252 -6.22 18.31 -17.51
CA ASN A 252 -5.16 19.12 -16.91
C ASN A 252 -3.78 18.50 -17.18
N VAL A 253 -2.75 19.33 -17.05
CA VAL A 253 -1.36 18.89 -16.90
C VAL A 253 -0.81 19.59 -15.67
N VAL A 254 -0.40 18.83 -14.67
CA VAL A 254 0.21 19.36 -13.45
C VAL A 254 1.72 19.11 -13.47
N PHE A 255 2.48 20.00 -12.83
CA PHE A 255 3.94 20.03 -12.91
C PHE A 255 4.56 20.13 -11.53
N ALA A 256 5.72 19.49 -11.33
CA ALA A 256 6.59 19.72 -10.19
C ALA A 256 8.07 19.66 -10.62
N ASP A 257 8.89 20.50 -9.97
CA ASP A 257 10.34 20.43 -10.08
C ASP A 257 10.87 19.56 -8.95
N ILE A 258 11.56 18.47 -9.28
CA ILE A 258 12.04 17.46 -8.33
C ILE A 258 13.56 17.26 -8.46
N ASP A 259 14.20 16.82 -7.38
CA ASP A 259 15.57 16.30 -7.42
C ASP A 259 15.54 14.78 -7.21
N PRO A 260 15.67 13.96 -8.25
CA PRO A 260 15.55 12.49 -8.15
C PRO A 260 16.58 11.86 -7.20
N ARG A 261 17.70 12.55 -6.90
CA ARG A 261 18.72 12.04 -5.97
C ARG A 261 18.19 11.93 -4.53
N GLN A 262 17.15 12.70 -4.16
CA GLN A 262 16.52 12.58 -2.86
C GLN A 262 15.95 11.18 -2.61
N ALA A 263 15.54 10.48 -3.65
CA ALA A 263 15.07 9.11 -3.57
C ALA A 263 16.16 8.08 -3.18
N ARG A 264 17.43 8.45 -3.25
CA ARG A 264 18.56 7.52 -3.01
C ARG A 264 18.93 7.36 -1.54
N ASP A 265 18.60 8.33 -0.69
CA ASP A 265 18.82 8.21 0.76
C ASP A 265 17.64 7.46 1.38
N LYS A 266 17.80 6.17 1.64
CA LYS A 266 16.78 5.31 2.21
C LYS A 266 16.71 5.35 3.74
N ARG A 267 17.45 6.27 4.39
CA ARG A 267 17.46 6.36 5.84
C ARG A 267 16.21 7.02 6.39
N ARG A 268 15.73 6.46 7.48
CA ARG A 268 14.68 7.01 8.33
C ARG A 268 15.29 7.99 9.35
N PRO A 269 14.46 8.76 10.08
CA PRO A 269 14.96 9.73 11.07
C PRO A 269 15.86 9.15 12.16
N ASP A 270 15.71 7.87 12.51
CA ASP A 270 16.56 7.16 13.46
C ASP A 270 17.88 6.62 12.85
N GLY A 271 18.12 6.89 11.57
CA GLY A 271 19.29 6.40 10.83
C GLY A 271 19.11 4.99 10.24
N THR A 272 17.99 4.32 10.48
CA THR A 272 17.70 3.00 9.90
C THR A 272 17.52 3.11 8.39
N ASP A 273 18.32 2.38 7.62
CA ASP A 273 18.08 2.23 6.18
C ASP A 273 16.94 1.23 5.94
N ARG A 274 15.82 1.72 5.37
CA ARG A 274 14.57 0.96 5.18
C ARG A 274 14.71 -0.23 4.23
N PHE A 275 15.74 -0.26 3.37
CA PHE A 275 16.02 -1.38 2.48
C PHE A 275 17.05 -2.36 3.06
N ALA A 276 18.06 -1.85 3.75
CA ALA A 276 19.11 -2.67 4.36
C ALA A 276 18.59 -3.54 5.51
N VAL A 277 17.54 -3.09 6.23
CA VAL A 277 16.95 -3.89 7.33
C VAL A 277 16.03 -5.00 6.86
N ARG A 278 15.71 -5.07 5.56
CA ARG A 278 14.85 -6.12 5.00
C ARG A 278 15.44 -7.51 5.20
N ARG A 279 14.56 -8.47 5.29
CA ARG A 279 14.87 -9.89 5.54
C ARG A 279 14.30 -10.77 4.43
N PRO A 280 14.84 -10.70 3.17
CA PRO A 280 14.31 -11.45 2.03
C PRO A 280 14.16 -12.94 2.27
N GLU A 281 14.99 -13.50 3.15
CA GLU A 281 14.92 -14.90 3.57
C GLU A 281 13.60 -15.28 4.27
N LEU A 282 12.86 -14.30 4.80
CA LEU A 282 11.55 -14.50 5.42
C LEU A 282 10.39 -14.34 4.42
N TYR A 283 10.66 -13.79 3.24
CA TYR A 283 9.62 -13.35 2.31
C TYR A 283 9.27 -14.38 1.24
N ALA A 284 9.85 -15.59 1.31
CA ALA A 284 9.58 -16.67 0.35
C ALA A 284 8.07 -16.86 0.05
N PRO A 285 7.15 -16.83 1.05
CA PRO A 285 5.73 -17.01 0.78
C PRO A 285 5.10 -15.96 -0.16
N ILE A 286 5.72 -14.75 -0.30
CA ILE A 286 5.25 -13.72 -1.23
C ILE A 286 5.47 -14.17 -2.68
N GLY A 287 6.56 -14.90 -2.95
CA GLY A 287 6.92 -15.42 -4.27
C GLY A 287 6.38 -16.82 -4.58
N GLU A 288 5.59 -17.41 -3.69
CA GLU A 288 4.99 -18.73 -3.91
C GLU A 288 3.62 -18.61 -4.56
N ASP A 289 3.31 -19.58 -5.44
CA ASP A 289 1.98 -19.73 -6.00
C ASP A 289 0.97 -19.93 -4.86
N PRO A 290 -0.05 -19.08 -4.74
CA PRO A 290 -1.07 -19.24 -3.70
C PRO A 290 -1.81 -20.56 -3.81
N GLY A 291 -1.80 -21.21 -4.99
CA GLY A 291 -2.52 -22.47 -5.24
C GLY A 291 -4.03 -22.35 -5.04
N ALA A 292 -4.74 -23.46 -5.10
CA ALA A 292 -6.08 -23.55 -4.57
C ALA A 292 -5.97 -23.66 -3.04
N ARG A 293 -5.86 -22.52 -2.34
CA ARG A 293 -5.94 -22.56 -0.87
C ARG A 293 -7.31 -23.09 -0.50
N PRO A 294 -7.39 -24.13 0.35
CA PRO A 294 -8.66 -24.45 0.97
C PRO A 294 -9.12 -23.18 1.69
N ILE A 295 -10.36 -22.78 1.44
CA ILE A 295 -11.03 -21.76 2.25
C ILE A 295 -10.93 -22.32 3.67
N ALA A 296 -10.07 -21.73 4.50
CA ALA A 296 -9.97 -22.11 5.89
C ALA A 296 -11.38 -22.02 6.46
N GLU A 297 -11.80 -23.02 7.25
CA GLU A 297 -13.09 -22.94 7.94
C GLU A 297 -13.15 -21.57 8.62
N GLN A 298 -14.11 -20.76 8.20
CA GLN A 298 -14.24 -19.36 8.64
C GLN A 298 -14.71 -19.38 10.09
N ARG A 299 -13.78 -19.24 11.03
CA ARG A 299 -14.07 -19.18 12.48
C ARG A 299 -14.01 -17.76 13.04
N ALA A 300 -13.72 -16.74 12.21
CA ALA A 300 -13.61 -15.38 12.68
C ALA A 300 -14.96 -14.82 13.13
N ALA A 301 -14.95 -14.12 14.26
CA ALA A 301 -16.14 -13.47 14.79
C ALA A 301 -16.64 -12.35 13.88
N ALA A 302 -17.95 -12.15 13.85
CA ALA A 302 -18.57 -11.05 13.11
C ALA A 302 -18.13 -9.68 13.69
N THR A 303 -17.96 -9.61 15.01
CA THR A 303 -17.53 -8.41 15.74
C THR A 303 -16.48 -8.79 16.78
N LEU A 304 -15.58 -7.86 17.06
CA LEU A 304 -14.59 -7.93 18.13
C LEU A 304 -14.49 -6.55 18.78
N GLU A 305 -14.69 -6.49 20.10
CA GLU A 305 -14.54 -5.25 20.86
C GLU A 305 -13.07 -5.03 21.22
N VAL A 306 -12.49 -3.97 20.69
CA VAL A 306 -11.07 -3.64 20.88
C VAL A 306 -10.90 -2.37 21.69
N ALA A 307 -9.81 -2.29 22.45
CA ALA A 307 -9.39 -1.08 23.12
C ALA A 307 -7.90 -0.81 22.88
N VAL A 308 -7.57 0.46 22.70
CA VAL A 308 -6.20 0.95 22.84
C VAL A 308 -6.11 1.65 24.19
N VAL A 309 -5.08 1.32 24.95
CA VAL A 309 -4.83 1.92 26.27
C VAL A 309 -3.44 2.53 26.29
N THR A 310 -3.37 3.80 26.66
CA THR A 310 -2.13 4.60 26.64
C THR A 310 -1.87 5.17 28.04
N PRO A 311 -0.68 4.99 28.62
CA PRO A 311 -0.35 5.58 29.91
C PRO A 311 -0.13 7.10 29.80
N ARG A 312 -0.32 7.79 30.91
CA ARG A 312 0.12 9.18 31.10
C ARG A 312 1.45 9.26 31.84
N SER A 313 1.73 8.24 32.64
CA SER A 313 3.00 8.04 33.34
C SER A 313 4.00 7.28 32.47
N THR A 314 5.24 7.24 32.89
CA THR A 314 6.35 6.55 32.22
C THR A 314 7.02 5.55 33.14
N GLY A 315 7.79 4.62 32.58
CA GLY A 315 8.57 3.66 33.35
C GLY A 315 7.73 2.72 34.22
N ALA A 316 8.13 2.51 35.47
CA ALA A 316 7.45 1.58 36.37
C ALA A 316 6.03 2.04 36.76
N ALA A 317 5.79 3.35 36.88
CA ALA A 317 4.46 3.88 37.18
C ALA A 317 3.46 3.62 36.04
N ALA A 318 3.91 3.53 34.83
CA ALA A 318 3.06 3.17 33.68
C ALA A 318 2.51 1.76 33.79
N VAL A 319 3.23 0.81 34.41
CA VAL A 319 2.76 -0.57 34.60
C VAL A 319 1.50 -0.61 35.46
N GLU A 320 1.52 0.06 36.62
CA GLU A 320 0.37 0.11 37.54
C GLU A 320 -0.82 0.86 36.89
N GLU A 321 -0.55 2.02 36.27
CA GLU A 321 -1.58 2.78 35.58
C GLU A 321 -2.28 1.95 34.50
N ILE A 322 -1.49 1.30 33.63
CA ILE A 322 -2.02 0.47 32.53
C ILE A 322 -2.77 -0.73 33.06
N ALA A 323 -2.28 -1.42 34.12
CA ALA A 323 -2.99 -2.55 34.72
C ALA A 323 -4.39 -2.14 35.20
N ASN A 324 -4.50 -0.99 35.86
CA ASN A 324 -5.80 -0.45 36.30
C ASN A 324 -6.73 -0.13 35.13
N LEU A 325 -6.19 0.48 34.05
CA LEU A 325 -6.95 0.80 32.85
C LEU A 325 -7.39 -0.48 32.10
N VAL A 326 -6.51 -1.48 31.99
CA VAL A 326 -6.80 -2.78 31.38
C VAL A 326 -7.91 -3.50 32.18
N ALA A 327 -7.80 -3.56 33.49
CA ALA A 327 -8.85 -4.16 34.35
C ALA A 327 -10.22 -3.50 34.10
N LYS A 328 -10.24 -2.17 33.99
CA LYS A 328 -11.46 -1.42 33.67
C LYS A 328 -12.02 -1.79 32.30
N VAL A 329 -11.22 -1.71 31.24
CA VAL A 329 -11.74 -1.92 29.86
C VAL A 329 -12.15 -3.36 29.60
N THR A 330 -11.45 -4.33 30.20
CA THR A 330 -11.80 -5.77 30.07
C THR A 330 -13.05 -6.11 30.88
N ALA A 331 -13.24 -5.53 32.08
CA ALA A 331 -14.48 -5.64 32.82
C ALA A 331 -15.69 -5.07 32.05
N GLU A 332 -15.48 -4.02 31.28
CA GLU A 332 -16.47 -3.37 30.42
C GLU A 332 -16.65 -4.04 29.04
N GLY A 333 -15.96 -5.16 28.77
CA GLY A 333 -16.20 -6.02 27.62
C GLY A 333 -15.21 -5.88 26.47
N ALA A 334 -14.07 -5.19 26.62
CA ALA A 334 -13.02 -5.25 25.62
C ALA A 334 -12.41 -6.66 25.59
N GLU A 335 -12.35 -7.26 24.39
CA GLU A 335 -11.83 -8.61 24.17
C GLU A 335 -10.35 -8.61 23.75
N LEU A 336 -9.92 -7.53 23.08
CA LEU A 336 -8.52 -7.28 22.69
C LEU A 336 -8.10 -5.89 23.13
N VAL A 337 -7.02 -5.80 23.89
CA VAL A 337 -6.42 -4.53 24.31
C VAL A 337 -5.02 -4.43 23.71
N VAL A 338 -4.68 -3.31 23.05
CA VAL A 338 -3.35 -3.07 22.48
C VAL A 338 -2.70 -1.88 23.16
N LEU A 339 -1.43 -2.03 23.55
CA LEU A 339 -0.63 -1.03 24.24
C LEU A 339 0.45 -0.45 23.33
N PRO A 340 0.93 0.79 23.58
CA PRO A 340 2.01 1.40 22.82
C PRO A 340 3.33 0.61 22.89
N GLU A 341 4.22 0.88 21.94
CA GLU A 341 5.56 0.27 21.90
C GLU A 341 6.31 0.58 23.20
N LEU A 342 6.78 -0.49 23.89
CA LEU A 342 7.60 -0.40 25.10
C LEU A 342 7.02 0.54 26.16
N PHE A 343 5.70 0.54 26.35
CA PHE A 343 4.96 1.46 27.22
C PHE A 343 5.49 1.58 28.65
N CYS A 344 6.15 0.54 29.16
CA CYS A 344 6.68 0.48 30.53
C CYS A 344 8.14 0.94 30.63
N PHE A 345 8.73 1.44 29.52
CA PHE A 345 10.08 1.98 29.48
C PHE A 345 10.05 3.49 29.26
N GLU A 346 10.95 4.22 29.91
CA GLU A 346 11.04 5.68 29.73
C GLU A 346 11.34 6.05 28.27
N GLY A 347 10.50 6.91 27.68
CA GLY A 347 10.61 7.31 26.28
C GLY A 347 10.54 6.15 25.29
N GLY A 348 10.02 4.97 25.69
CA GLY A 348 9.98 3.77 24.85
C GLY A 348 11.38 3.27 24.46
N VAL A 349 12.39 3.49 25.32
CA VAL A 349 13.79 3.12 25.03
C VAL A 349 14.28 2.10 26.05
N VAL A 350 14.92 1.05 25.57
CA VAL A 350 15.62 0.04 26.38
C VAL A 350 17.12 0.31 26.30
N THR A 351 17.71 0.79 27.41
CA THR A 351 19.14 1.07 27.49
C THR A 351 19.96 -0.18 27.82
N ASN A 352 19.40 -1.07 28.65
CA ASN A 352 19.98 -2.36 28.99
C ASN A 352 18.91 -3.46 28.87
N PRO A 353 19.04 -4.38 27.91
CA PRO A 353 18.04 -5.42 27.71
C PRO A 353 17.97 -6.44 28.89
N ILE A 354 19.06 -6.62 29.65
CA ILE A 354 19.06 -7.53 30.83
C ILE A 354 18.14 -6.97 31.91
N ASP A 355 18.28 -5.68 32.24
CA ASP A 355 17.41 -5.00 33.21
C ASP A 355 15.98 -4.90 32.67
N GLY A 356 15.86 -4.81 31.34
CA GLY A 356 14.58 -4.80 30.62
C GLY A 356 13.74 -6.06 30.84
N LEU A 357 14.36 -7.24 31.01
CA LEU A 357 13.64 -8.50 31.27
C LEU A 357 12.86 -8.45 32.58
N GLY A 358 13.47 -7.96 33.67
CA GLY A 358 12.77 -7.85 34.97
C GLY A 358 11.57 -6.91 34.89
N ARG A 359 11.69 -5.78 34.18
CA ARG A 359 10.57 -4.84 33.98
C ARG A 359 9.48 -5.44 33.11
N SER A 360 9.86 -6.16 32.07
CA SER A 360 8.90 -6.88 31.21
C SER A 360 8.13 -7.95 31.98
N GLN A 361 8.78 -8.71 32.88
CA GLN A 361 8.10 -9.70 33.69
C GLN A 361 7.09 -9.04 34.64
N LEU A 362 7.47 -7.95 35.32
CA LEU A 362 6.54 -7.18 36.15
C LEU A 362 5.32 -6.69 35.35
N ALA A 363 5.51 -6.25 34.12
CA ALA A 363 4.43 -5.84 33.23
C ALA A 363 3.53 -7.04 32.87
N ILE A 364 4.11 -8.19 32.52
CA ILE A 364 3.35 -9.42 32.22
C ILE A 364 2.47 -9.82 33.43
N ASP A 365 3.04 -9.88 34.65
CA ASP A 365 2.33 -10.29 35.83
C ASP A 365 1.17 -9.33 36.18
N ALA A 366 1.43 -8.01 36.08
CA ALA A 366 0.41 -7.00 36.35
C ALA A 366 -0.73 -7.03 35.31
N LEU A 367 -0.39 -7.19 34.00
CA LEU A 367 -1.37 -7.27 32.94
C LEU A 367 -2.20 -8.56 33.00
N ALA A 368 -1.58 -9.70 33.35
CA ALA A 368 -2.28 -10.95 33.54
C ALA A 368 -3.32 -10.84 34.65
N ALA A 369 -2.93 -10.29 35.83
CA ALA A 369 -3.84 -10.05 36.95
C ALA A 369 -4.99 -9.07 36.59
N ALA A 370 -4.78 -8.18 35.63
CA ALA A 370 -5.75 -7.21 35.14
C ALA A 370 -6.71 -7.76 34.08
N CYS A 371 -6.33 -8.84 33.38
CA CYS A 371 -7.16 -9.45 32.34
C CYS A 371 -8.43 -10.07 32.91
N GLN A 372 -9.59 -9.64 32.43
CA GLN A 372 -10.89 -10.17 32.85
C GLN A 372 -11.66 -10.71 31.64
N ARG A 373 -12.66 -11.56 31.92
CA ARG A 373 -13.64 -12.06 30.93
C ARG A 373 -13.01 -12.73 29.69
N GLY A 374 -11.82 -13.32 29.85
CA GLY A 374 -11.14 -13.98 28.72
C GLY A 374 -10.49 -13.04 27.71
N ALA A 375 -10.35 -11.74 28.01
CA ALA A 375 -9.69 -10.78 27.19
C ALA A 375 -8.19 -11.07 26.98
N ARG A 376 -7.61 -10.52 25.94
CA ARG A 376 -6.17 -10.57 25.64
C ARG A 376 -5.58 -9.17 25.55
N VAL A 377 -4.39 -9.01 26.11
CA VAL A 377 -3.60 -7.78 26.00
C VAL A 377 -2.42 -8.03 25.08
N VAL A 378 -2.23 -7.15 24.11
CA VAL A 378 -1.05 -7.11 23.24
C VAL A 378 -0.16 -5.94 23.68
N ALA A 379 1.08 -6.26 23.99
CA ALA A 379 2.13 -5.30 24.33
C ALA A 379 3.40 -5.59 23.55
N SER A 380 4.34 -4.66 23.50
CA SER A 380 5.71 -4.95 23.09
C SER A 380 6.65 -4.88 24.29
N LEU A 381 7.40 -5.94 24.51
CA LEU A 381 8.23 -6.13 25.70
C LEU A 381 9.60 -6.73 25.33
N VAL A 382 10.55 -6.60 26.23
CA VAL A 382 11.83 -7.33 26.14
C VAL A 382 11.59 -8.78 26.55
N THR A 383 11.95 -9.70 25.66
CA THR A 383 11.89 -11.13 25.91
C THR A 383 13.25 -11.78 25.69
N HIS A 384 13.38 -13.02 26.12
CA HIS A 384 14.65 -13.77 26.02
C HIS A 384 14.39 -15.16 25.45
N ASP A 385 15.29 -15.59 24.57
CA ASP A 385 15.26 -16.92 23.96
C ASP A 385 16.68 -17.39 23.65
N GLY A 386 17.12 -18.49 24.29
CA GLY A 386 18.42 -19.12 24.03
C GLY A 386 19.64 -18.21 24.17
N GLY A 387 19.61 -17.22 25.09
CA GLY A 387 20.69 -16.23 25.24
C GLY A 387 20.52 -14.94 24.43
N ASN A 388 19.49 -14.87 23.58
CA ASN A 388 19.21 -13.71 22.73
C ASN A 388 18.17 -12.79 23.38
N HIS A 389 18.44 -11.49 23.39
CA HIS A 389 17.44 -10.48 23.78
C HIS A 389 16.61 -10.06 22.57
N ARG A 390 15.30 -10.07 22.73
CA ARG A 390 14.35 -9.75 21.67
C ARG A 390 13.40 -8.64 22.10
N LEU A 391 13.02 -7.80 21.19
CA LEU A 391 11.79 -7.02 21.29
C LEU A 391 10.67 -7.86 20.69
N SER A 392 9.69 -8.20 21.50
CA SER A 392 8.57 -9.05 21.04
C SER A 392 7.24 -8.39 21.26
N GLY A 393 6.35 -8.49 20.26
CA GLY A 393 4.94 -8.33 20.47
C GLY A 393 4.41 -9.55 21.21
N VAL A 394 3.86 -9.36 22.39
CA VAL A 394 3.40 -10.44 23.29
C VAL A 394 1.90 -10.42 23.43
N VAL A 395 1.29 -11.60 23.56
CA VAL A 395 -0.13 -11.79 23.91
C VAL A 395 -0.19 -12.32 25.34
N ILE A 396 -0.91 -11.60 26.20
CA ILE A 396 -1.04 -11.88 27.62
C ILE A 396 -2.53 -12.12 27.92
N GLY A 397 -2.82 -13.26 28.53
CA GLY A 397 -4.13 -13.59 29.12
C GLY A 397 -4.08 -13.61 30.62
N ALA A 398 -5.17 -14.05 31.28
CA ALA A 398 -5.26 -14.13 32.73
C ALA A 398 -4.23 -15.07 33.36
N GLU A 399 -3.77 -16.09 32.65
CA GLU A 399 -2.76 -17.06 33.11
C GLU A 399 -1.31 -16.61 32.84
N GLY A 400 -1.10 -15.41 32.28
CA GLY A 400 0.22 -14.86 31.93
C GLY A 400 0.49 -14.75 30.45
N LEU A 401 1.76 -14.86 30.09
CA LEU A 401 2.23 -14.82 28.68
C LEU A 401 1.78 -16.07 27.92
N GLU A 402 0.94 -15.89 26.90
CA GLU A 402 0.43 -16.99 26.07
C GLU A 402 1.25 -17.18 24.79
N TRP A 403 1.72 -16.06 24.20
CA TRP A 403 2.40 -16.10 22.89
C TRP A 403 3.27 -14.87 22.67
N ALA A 404 4.29 -15.01 21.81
CA ALA A 404 5.20 -13.94 21.47
C ALA A 404 5.63 -13.99 20.00
N GLN A 405 5.66 -12.82 19.34
CA GLN A 405 6.24 -12.59 18.02
C GLN A 405 7.48 -11.68 18.19
N PRO A 406 8.68 -12.20 18.04
CA PRO A 406 9.87 -11.38 17.99
C PRO A 406 9.85 -10.42 16.79
N MET A 407 10.34 -9.19 16.98
CA MET A 407 10.56 -8.23 15.91
C MET A 407 11.41 -8.85 14.79
N LEU A 408 11.00 -8.63 13.55
CA LEU A 408 11.68 -9.21 12.37
C LEU A 408 12.76 -8.29 11.79
N HIS A 409 12.55 -6.97 11.87
CA HIS A 409 13.41 -5.97 11.23
C HIS A 409 14.06 -5.06 12.28
N ARG A 410 15.33 -5.30 12.55
CA ARG A 410 16.09 -4.53 13.55
C ARG A 410 16.33 -3.09 13.09
N SER A 411 15.77 -2.11 13.79
CA SER A 411 16.02 -0.69 13.57
C SER A 411 17.24 -0.19 14.36
N GLN A 412 17.75 0.99 14.03
CA GLN A 412 18.81 1.64 14.82
C GLN A 412 18.32 1.99 16.22
N ARG A 413 17.06 2.37 16.38
CA ARG A 413 16.43 2.61 17.68
C ARG A 413 16.50 1.37 18.59
N HIS A 414 16.45 0.18 18.01
CA HIS A 414 16.50 -1.10 18.71
C HIS A 414 17.69 -1.96 18.28
N ALA A 415 18.88 -1.34 18.21
CA ALA A 415 20.11 -1.99 17.76
C ALA A 415 20.54 -3.20 18.62
N TRP A 416 20.04 -3.28 19.86
CA TRP A 416 20.26 -4.39 20.80
C TRP A 416 19.45 -5.67 20.45
N VAL A 417 18.44 -5.56 19.62
CA VAL A 417 17.52 -6.66 19.31
C VAL A 417 18.17 -7.73 18.45
N THR A 418 18.04 -8.98 18.85
CA THR A 418 18.21 -10.13 17.95
C THR A 418 16.88 -10.38 17.23
N PRO A 419 16.81 -10.24 15.90
CA PRO A 419 15.56 -10.41 15.16
C PRO A 419 15.01 -11.83 15.23
N GLY A 420 13.69 -11.96 15.10
CA GLY A 420 13.00 -13.24 14.91
C GLY A 420 13.31 -13.88 13.55
N ASP A 421 12.98 -15.15 13.41
CA ASP A 421 13.26 -15.98 12.23
C ASP A 421 12.04 -16.29 11.36
N ALA A 422 10.84 -15.95 11.82
CA ALA A 422 9.58 -16.15 11.11
C ALA A 422 8.50 -15.20 11.59
N LEU A 423 7.59 -14.84 10.70
CA LEU A 423 6.30 -14.30 11.09
C LEU A 423 5.38 -15.48 11.44
N ARG A 424 4.74 -15.39 12.60
CA ARG A 424 3.79 -16.37 13.08
C ARG A 424 2.45 -15.69 13.39
N THR A 425 1.40 -16.47 13.43
CA THR A 425 0.05 -16.02 13.82
C THR A 425 -0.41 -16.79 15.04
N HIS A 426 -1.34 -16.22 15.78
CA HIS A 426 -1.92 -16.82 16.99
C HIS A 426 -3.44 -16.96 16.82
N ASP A 427 -3.95 -18.18 16.94
CA ASP A 427 -5.38 -18.44 16.83
C ASP A 427 -6.07 -18.15 18.16
N LEU A 428 -7.11 -17.33 18.10
CA LEU A 428 -7.92 -16.92 19.24
C LEU A 428 -9.40 -17.22 18.95
N PRO A 429 -10.28 -17.26 19.96
CA PRO A 429 -11.69 -17.61 19.76
C PRO A 429 -12.42 -16.74 18.74
N TRP A 430 -11.97 -15.49 18.54
CA TRP A 430 -12.56 -14.52 17.63
C TRP A 430 -11.85 -14.43 16.26
N GLY A 431 -10.77 -15.17 16.04
CA GLY A 431 -10.04 -15.17 14.77
C GLY A 431 -8.52 -15.26 14.94
N ARG A 432 -7.80 -15.12 13.83
CA ARG A 432 -6.35 -15.23 13.79
C ARG A 432 -5.68 -13.87 13.91
N LEU A 433 -4.85 -13.73 14.92
CA LEU A 433 -4.09 -12.53 15.22
C LEU A 433 -2.68 -12.62 14.66
N ALA A 434 -2.21 -11.54 14.03
CA ALA A 434 -0.78 -11.25 13.84
C ALA A 434 -0.39 -10.04 14.68
N VAL A 435 0.85 -10.03 15.19
CA VAL A 435 1.39 -8.89 15.93
C VAL A 435 2.65 -8.41 15.23
N LEU A 436 2.70 -7.13 14.89
CA LEU A 436 3.87 -6.48 14.28
C LEU A 436 4.39 -5.39 15.22
N PRO A 437 5.39 -5.68 16.07
CA PRO A 437 5.94 -4.69 16.98
C PRO A 437 6.80 -3.67 16.24
N GLY A 438 6.59 -2.40 16.54
CA GLY A 438 7.43 -1.31 16.09
C GLY A 438 7.59 -1.21 14.56
N ALA A 439 8.83 -1.13 14.12
CA ALA A 439 9.17 -0.91 12.71
C ALA A 439 8.73 -2.03 11.74
N ASP A 440 8.35 -3.22 12.25
CA ASP A 440 7.81 -4.29 11.39
C ASP A 440 6.53 -3.87 10.68
N ALA A 441 5.69 -3.05 11.33
CA ALA A 441 4.40 -2.64 10.80
C ALA A 441 4.48 -1.75 9.56
N ILE A 442 5.61 -1.06 9.35
CA ILE A 442 5.81 -0.20 8.18
C ILE A 442 6.49 -0.93 7.01
N GLN A 443 7.04 -2.12 7.24
CA GLN A 443 7.54 -2.98 6.15
C GLN A 443 6.34 -3.66 5.47
N PRO A 444 6.06 -3.36 4.19
CA PRO A 444 4.89 -3.91 3.51
C PRO A 444 4.92 -5.45 3.47
N GLU A 445 6.11 -6.02 3.37
CA GLU A 445 6.30 -7.46 3.33
C GLU A 445 5.81 -8.15 4.62
N ALA A 446 5.96 -7.51 5.79
CA ALA A 446 5.52 -8.11 7.06
C ALA A 446 4.00 -8.23 7.15
N ALA A 447 3.26 -7.17 6.78
CA ALA A 447 1.80 -7.20 6.73
C ALA A 447 1.30 -8.16 5.63
N ARG A 448 2.00 -8.25 4.50
CA ARG A 448 1.70 -9.20 3.44
C ARG A 448 1.87 -10.65 3.92
N LEU A 449 2.94 -10.95 4.65
CA LEU A 449 3.12 -12.28 5.25
C LEU A 449 2.01 -12.61 6.25
N ALA A 450 1.58 -11.65 7.07
CA ALA A 450 0.45 -11.86 7.98
C ALA A 450 -0.85 -12.20 7.22
N ALA A 451 -1.14 -11.49 6.14
CA ALA A 451 -2.30 -11.77 5.29
C ALA A 451 -2.20 -13.15 4.60
N ILE A 452 -1.02 -13.51 4.12
CA ILE A 452 -0.73 -14.83 3.52
C ILE A 452 -0.91 -15.94 4.56
N ALA A 453 -0.52 -15.71 5.82
CA ALA A 453 -0.72 -16.64 6.91
C ALA A 453 -2.19 -16.71 7.42
N GLY A 454 -3.08 -15.92 6.82
CA GLY A 454 -4.52 -15.95 7.12
C GLY A 454 -4.92 -15.13 8.34
N ALA A 455 -4.13 -14.14 8.74
CA ALA A 455 -4.55 -13.21 9.79
C ALA A 455 -5.82 -12.44 9.40
N GLU A 456 -6.70 -12.22 10.36
CA GLU A 456 -7.86 -11.33 10.23
C GLU A 456 -7.64 -10.01 10.97
N VAL A 457 -6.86 -10.05 12.06
CA VAL A 457 -6.55 -8.87 12.88
C VAL A 457 -5.04 -8.70 13.00
N LEU A 458 -4.60 -7.47 12.84
CA LEU A 458 -3.21 -7.05 13.01
C LEU A 458 -3.12 -6.11 14.20
N ALA A 459 -2.41 -6.51 15.25
CA ALA A 459 -2.12 -5.65 16.40
C ALA A 459 -0.72 -5.05 16.28
N VAL A 460 -0.62 -3.76 16.50
CA VAL A 460 0.60 -2.97 16.26
C VAL A 460 0.91 -2.10 17.49
N PRO A 461 1.68 -2.60 18.45
CA PRO A 461 2.38 -1.76 19.42
C PRO A 461 3.38 -0.88 18.67
N PHE A 462 3.19 0.45 18.64
CA PHE A 462 3.87 1.30 17.65
C PHE A 462 4.42 2.59 18.26
N ALA A 463 5.56 3.03 17.71
CA ALA A 463 6.13 4.36 17.95
C ALA A 463 6.57 4.96 16.60
N PRO A 464 5.79 5.90 16.05
CA PRO A 464 6.04 6.46 14.72
C PRO A 464 7.31 7.31 14.69
N LEU A 465 7.97 7.33 13.54
CA LEU A 465 9.11 8.19 13.24
C LEU A 465 8.80 9.22 12.15
N GLU A 466 7.83 8.92 11.28
CA GLU A 466 7.45 9.76 10.13
C GLU A 466 5.93 9.93 10.11
N ALA A 467 5.46 11.12 9.73
CA ALA A 467 4.03 11.44 9.78
C ALA A 467 3.16 10.54 8.88
N TRP A 468 3.68 10.11 7.72
CA TRP A 468 2.95 9.24 6.79
C TRP A 468 2.60 7.87 7.40
N GLU A 469 3.38 7.39 8.36
CA GLU A 469 3.22 6.06 8.97
C GLU A 469 1.85 5.90 9.63
N LEU A 470 1.41 6.90 10.40
CA LEU A 470 0.08 6.93 11.01
C LEU A 470 -0.98 7.55 10.08
N ALA A 471 -0.59 8.51 9.23
CA ALA A 471 -1.55 9.18 8.36
C ALA A 471 -2.14 8.23 7.32
N THR A 472 -1.29 7.47 6.63
CA THR A 472 -1.64 6.61 5.50
C THR A 472 -1.00 5.22 5.56
N GLY A 473 0.22 5.07 6.09
CA GLY A 473 0.98 3.83 6.05
C GLY A 473 0.28 2.63 6.69
N LEU A 474 -0.13 2.75 7.96
CA LEU A 474 -0.87 1.67 8.65
C LEU A 474 -2.27 1.47 8.05
N VAL A 475 -2.88 2.53 7.52
CA VAL A 475 -4.16 2.44 6.80
C VAL A 475 -3.99 1.59 5.54
N GLU A 476 -2.89 1.79 4.81
CA GLU A 476 -2.56 1.00 3.63
C GLU A 476 -2.31 -0.47 3.97
N ARG A 477 -1.63 -0.77 5.10
CA ARG A 477 -1.48 -2.18 5.55
C ARG A 477 -2.81 -2.89 5.70
N SER A 478 -3.81 -2.16 6.21
CA SER A 478 -5.19 -2.65 6.30
C SER A 478 -5.85 -2.78 4.92
N ALA A 479 -5.72 -1.77 4.04
CA ALA A 479 -6.35 -1.71 2.73
C ALA A 479 -5.82 -2.81 1.78
N GLU A 480 -4.52 -2.82 1.49
CA GLU A 480 -3.89 -3.72 0.52
C GLU A 480 -3.89 -5.20 0.91
N ASN A 481 -4.06 -5.48 2.22
CA ASN A 481 -4.09 -6.84 2.77
C ASN A 481 -5.49 -7.25 3.26
N ARG A 482 -6.41 -6.28 3.31
CA ARG A 482 -7.75 -6.44 3.86
C ARG A 482 -7.76 -7.11 5.22
N LEU A 483 -7.15 -6.41 6.19
CA LEU A 483 -7.04 -6.81 7.60
C LEU A 483 -7.65 -5.75 8.50
N CYS A 484 -8.32 -6.15 9.60
CA CYS A 484 -8.56 -5.23 10.70
C CYS A 484 -7.23 -4.89 11.37
N LEU A 485 -7.01 -3.64 11.75
CA LEU A 485 -5.76 -3.21 12.37
C LEU A 485 -6.04 -2.41 13.64
N VAL A 486 -5.30 -2.71 14.71
CA VAL A 486 -5.34 -1.99 15.98
C VAL A 486 -3.94 -1.51 16.31
N ALA A 487 -3.66 -0.22 16.10
CA ALA A 487 -2.36 0.38 16.37
C ALA A 487 -2.43 1.27 17.61
N ALA A 488 -1.60 0.93 18.58
CA ALA A 488 -1.43 1.70 19.80
C ALA A 488 -0.12 2.49 19.75
N THR A 489 -0.21 3.79 19.94
CA THR A 489 0.94 4.70 20.04
C THR A 489 0.69 5.75 21.11
N GLU A 490 1.75 6.26 21.71
CA GLU A 490 1.65 7.46 22.52
C GLU A 490 1.21 8.64 21.66
N PRO A 491 0.25 9.46 22.10
CA PRO A 491 -0.17 10.63 21.36
C PRO A 491 0.98 11.62 21.25
N GLY A 492 1.17 12.19 20.05
CA GLY A 492 2.26 13.11 19.80
C GLY A 492 2.12 13.87 18.48
N ARG A 493 3.18 14.60 18.13
CA ARG A 493 3.22 15.43 16.91
C ARG A 493 2.99 14.66 15.60
N LEU A 494 3.28 13.36 15.58
CA LEU A 494 3.13 12.51 14.39
C LEU A 494 1.76 11.85 14.30
N GLY A 495 0.90 12.02 15.29
CA GLY A 495 -0.45 11.48 15.31
C GLY A 495 -0.78 10.75 16.61
N ALA A 496 -1.87 9.99 16.60
CA ALA A 496 -2.40 9.23 17.71
C ALA A 496 -2.77 7.81 17.26
N SER A 497 -3.04 6.93 18.21
CA SER A 497 -3.51 5.57 17.99
C SER A 497 -4.68 5.50 17.00
N LEU A 498 -4.72 4.45 16.21
CA LEU A 498 -5.79 4.25 15.25
C LEU A 498 -6.27 2.79 15.24
N VAL A 499 -7.53 2.64 14.89
CA VAL A 499 -8.16 1.36 14.63
C VAL A 499 -8.76 1.41 13.24
N THR A 500 -8.46 0.41 12.41
CA THR A 500 -9.15 0.23 11.14
C THR A 500 -10.06 -1.00 11.21
N THR A 501 -11.24 -0.88 10.63
CA THR A 501 -12.13 -2.01 10.40
C THR A 501 -12.58 -2.01 8.94
N LEU A 502 -13.05 -3.15 8.47
CA LEU A 502 -13.33 -3.37 7.07
C LEU A 502 -14.81 -3.14 6.77
N GLU A 503 -15.09 -2.59 5.59
CA GLU A 503 -16.45 -2.56 5.04
C GLU A 503 -16.90 -3.96 4.61
N GLU A 504 -18.19 -4.22 4.68
CA GLU A 504 -18.77 -5.46 4.20
C GLU A 504 -18.81 -5.49 2.67
N ASP A 505 -19.36 -4.42 2.07
CA ASP A 505 -19.32 -4.22 0.62
C ASP A 505 -17.92 -3.81 0.19
N PHE A 506 -17.32 -4.62 -0.69
CA PHE A 506 -15.95 -4.44 -1.13
C PHE A 506 -15.74 -4.77 -2.61
N THR A 507 -16.34 -5.87 -3.09
CA THR A 507 -16.15 -6.31 -4.47
C THR A 507 -16.85 -5.34 -5.44
N VAL A 508 -16.06 -4.64 -6.26
CA VAL A 508 -16.56 -3.67 -7.23
C VAL A 508 -17.30 -4.34 -8.39
N MET A 509 -18.21 -3.62 -9.03
CA MET A 509 -19.12 -4.11 -10.07
C MET A 509 -20.07 -5.21 -9.58
N THR A 510 -20.34 -5.25 -8.27
CA THR A 510 -21.41 -6.00 -7.65
C THR A 510 -22.32 -5.04 -6.90
N PRO A 511 -23.64 -5.36 -6.73
CA PRO A 511 -24.51 -4.50 -5.94
C PRO A 511 -24.06 -4.42 -4.48
N TRP A 512 -23.76 -3.22 -4.00
CA TRP A 512 -23.48 -2.96 -2.59
C TRP A 512 -24.78 -2.78 -1.83
N LYS A 513 -24.86 -3.34 -0.63
CA LYS A 513 -26.09 -3.43 0.18
C LYS A 513 -25.97 -2.77 1.54
N SER A 514 -24.78 -2.79 2.14
CA SER A 514 -24.54 -2.26 3.48
C SER A 514 -24.26 -0.76 3.48
N ARG A 515 -23.79 -0.21 2.35
CA ARG A 515 -23.54 1.22 2.14
C ARG A 515 -23.65 1.62 0.67
N PRO A 516 -23.99 2.88 0.37
CA PRO A 516 -23.83 3.39 -1.00
C PRO A 516 -22.34 3.47 -1.36
N PHE A 517 -22.02 3.27 -2.65
CA PHE A 517 -20.66 3.52 -3.15
C PHE A 517 -20.36 5.03 -3.12
N ASP A 518 -19.29 5.41 -2.42
CA ASP A 518 -18.87 6.80 -2.18
C ASP A 518 -17.58 7.19 -2.91
N GLY A 519 -17.08 6.29 -3.78
CA GLY A 519 -15.82 6.46 -4.51
C GLY A 519 -14.61 5.83 -3.81
N LEU A 520 -14.73 5.39 -2.57
CA LEU A 520 -13.68 4.67 -1.84
C LEU A 520 -13.87 3.16 -2.01
N LEU A 521 -12.89 2.48 -2.58
CA LEU A 521 -12.95 1.06 -2.88
C LEU A 521 -12.31 0.21 -1.78
N SER A 522 -11.02 0.39 -1.55
CA SER A 522 -10.22 -0.40 -0.58
C SER A 522 -9.99 0.31 0.74
N PHE A 523 -10.30 1.59 0.84
CA PHE A 523 -10.08 2.39 2.03
C PHE A 523 -10.88 1.84 3.21
N PRO A 524 -10.23 1.41 4.32
CA PRO A 524 -10.94 0.88 5.48
C PRO A 524 -11.64 1.99 6.26
N ILE A 525 -12.57 1.63 7.13
CA ILE A 525 -13.10 2.56 8.13
C ILE A 525 -11.99 2.84 9.15
N VAL A 526 -11.55 4.09 9.24
CA VAL A 526 -10.49 4.53 10.14
C VAL A 526 -11.07 5.30 11.32
N LYS A 527 -10.83 4.82 12.52
CA LYS A 527 -11.13 5.50 13.77
C LYS A 527 -9.81 5.90 14.44
N ARG A 528 -9.67 7.17 14.83
CA ARG A 528 -8.47 7.70 15.48
C ARG A 528 -8.77 8.10 16.91
N ALA A 529 -7.83 7.81 17.81
CA ALA A 529 -7.93 8.29 19.18
C ALA A 529 -7.87 9.83 19.21
N PRO A 530 -8.64 10.48 20.09
CA PRO A 530 -8.49 11.92 20.35
C PRO A 530 -7.06 12.25 20.79
N SER A 531 -6.50 13.35 20.27
CA SER A 531 -5.07 13.67 20.43
C SER A 531 -4.65 14.11 21.83
N GLU A 532 -5.58 14.46 22.74
CA GLU A 532 -5.15 15.22 23.92
C GLU A 532 -5.62 14.72 25.29
N THR A 533 -6.55 13.79 25.44
CA THR A 533 -7.13 13.58 26.78
C THR A 533 -7.49 12.14 27.19
N SER A 534 -7.59 11.20 26.30
CA SER A 534 -8.09 9.87 26.66
C SER A 534 -7.00 8.81 26.70
N SER A 535 -6.76 8.25 27.88
CA SER A 535 -5.93 7.05 28.04
C SER A 535 -6.60 5.78 27.50
N ILE A 536 -7.86 5.84 27.10
CA ILE A 536 -8.65 4.72 26.57
C ILE A 536 -9.33 5.15 25.28
N PHE A 537 -9.13 4.38 24.23
CA PHE A 537 -9.84 4.51 22.96
C PHE A 537 -10.45 3.15 22.59
N ARG A 538 -11.74 3.10 22.29
CA ARG A 538 -12.49 1.88 22.01
C ARG A 538 -13.05 1.87 20.60
N ALA A 539 -13.12 0.68 20.01
CA ALA A 539 -13.75 0.47 18.72
C ALA A 539 -14.23 -0.97 18.60
N THR A 540 -15.21 -1.18 17.74
CA THR A 540 -15.61 -2.49 17.26
C THR A 540 -14.96 -2.72 15.90
N VAL A 541 -14.34 -3.87 15.68
CA VAL A 541 -13.81 -4.32 14.39
C VAL A 541 -14.55 -5.58 13.92
N HIS A 542 -14.40 -5.93 12.64
CA HIS A 542 -15.16 -7.01 12.00
C HIS A 542 -14.20 -8.05 11.39
N PRO A 543 -13.61 -8.97 12.18
CA PRO A 543 -12.60 -9.91 11.68
C PRO A 543 -13.08 -10.78 10.51
N ALA A 544 -14.32 -11.25 10.54
CA ALA A 544 -14.88 -12.07 9.46
C ALA A 544 -14.87 -11.39 8.07
N ARG A 545 -14.90 -10.06 8.01
CA ARG A 545 -14.84 -9.31 6.75
C ARG A 545 -13.47 -9.38 6.07
N ALA A 546 -12.42 -9.78 6.82
CA ALA A 546 -11.08 -10.00 6.27
C ALA A 546 -11.01 -11.20 5.30
N HIS A 547 -11.98 -12.10 5.31
CA HIS A 547 -11.99 -13.27 4.43
C HIS A 547 -12.25 -12.91 2.97
N ASN A 548 -13.07 -11.89 2.69
CA ASN A 548 -13.25 -11.41 1.33
C ASN A 548 -12.09 -10.52 0.90
N LYS A 549 -11.15 -11.07 0.13
CA LYS A 549 -10.02 -10.36 -0.48
C LYS A 549 -10.27 -9.99 -1.95
N VAL A 550 -11.43 -10.35 -2.49
CA VAL A 550 -11.79 -10.17 -3.90
C VAL A 550 -12.26 -8.74 -4.14
N VAL A 551 -11.37 -7.90 -4.65
CA VAL A 551 -11.67 -6.48 -4.95
C VAL A 551 -12.55 -6.34 -6.19
N SER A 552 -12.42 -7.25 -7.16
CA SER A 552 -13.23 -7.34 -8.36
C SER A 552 -13.23 -8.77 -8.88
N ARG A 553 -14.14 -9.10 -9.80
CA ARG A 553 -14.18 -10.42 -10.42
C ARG A 553 -12.77 -10.86 -10.89
N ARG A 554 -12.30 -12.03 -10.45
CA ARG A 554 -10.96 -12.61 -10.73
C ARG A 554 -9.77 -11.80 -10.24
N THR A 555 -9.99 -10.86 -9.32
CA THR A 555 -8.91 -10.06 -8.76
C THR A 555 -8.97 -10.10 -7.23
N ASP A 556 -8.09 -10.89 -6.65
CA ASP A 556 -7.90 -11.00 -5.20
C ASP A 556 -6.63 -10.23 -4.79
N LEU A 557 -6.71 -9.42 -3.74
CA LEU A 557 -5.60 -8.57 -3.31
C LEU A 557 -4.39 -9.35 -2.80
N VAL A 558 -4.58 -10.55 -2.29
CA VAL A 558 -3.52 -11.38 -1.72
C VAL A 558 -3.16 -12.54 -2.64
N ALA A 559 -4.14 -13.33 -3.07
CA ALA A 559 -3.90 -14.47 -3.96
C ALA A 559 -3.60 -14.02 -5.40
N GLY A 560 -4.14 -12.88 -5.85
CA GLY A 560 -3.90 -12.31 -7.18
C GLY A 560 -2.57 -11.56 -7.34
N ARG A 561 -1.75 -11.48 -6.29
CA ARG A 561 -0.44 -10.81 -6.36
C ARG A 561 0.45 -11.42 -7.47
N PRO A 562 1.37 -10.65 -8.06
CA PRO A 562 2.27 -11.14 -9.10
C PRO A 562 3.43 -11.95 -8.49
N TRP A 563 3.10 -13.07 -7.83
CA TRP A 563 4.04 -13.89 -7.06
C TRP A 563 5.24 -14.36 -7.89
N HIS A 564 5.05 -14.72 -9.15
CA HIS A 564 6.10 -15.18 -10.08
C HIS A 564 7.08 -14.05 -10.46
N LEU A 565 6.72 -12.78 -10.22
CA LEU A 565 7.54 -11.59 -10.48
C LEU A 565 8.15 -11.00 -9.20
N ALA A 566 7.96 -11.64 -8.03
CA ALA A 566 8.39 -11.12 -6.73
C ALA A 566 9.89 -11.30 -6.43
N ALA A 567 10.71 -11.66 -7.41
CA ALA A 567 12.14 -11.97 -7.18
C ALA A 567 12.91 -10.82 -6.50
N ALA A 568 12.66 -9.57 -6.84
CA ALA A 568 13.30 -8.41 -6.22
C ALA A 568 12.94 -8.28 -4.72
N ILE A 569 11.78 -8.80 -4.31
CA ILE A 569 11.32 -8.78 -2.91
C ILE A 569 11.93 -9.96 -2.14
N THR A 570 11.89 -11.16 -2.72
CA THR A 570 12.19 -12.43 -2.03
C THR A 570 13.66 -12.82 -2.06
N LYS A 571 14.48 -12.14 -2.86
CA LYS A 571 15.92 -12.37 -2.94
C LYS A 571 16.70 -11.16 -2.46
N ARG A 572 17.89 -11.38 -1.88
CA ARG A 572 18.85 -10.30 -1.67
C ARG A 572 19.33 -9.80 -3.02
N ALA A 573 19.41 -8.48 -3.19
CA ALA A 573 20.10 -7.93 -4.34
C ALA A 573 21.53 -8.48 -4.35
N SER A 574 21.91 -9.19 -5.41
CA SER A 574 23.32 -9.47 -5.65
C SER A 574 23.98 -8.11 -5.87
N HIS A 575 24.77 -7.66 -4.92
CA HIS A 575 25.64 -6.49 -5.14
C HIS A 575 26.54 -6.82 -6.35
N ALA A 576 26.19 -6.24 -7.52
CA ALA A 576 27.05 -6.23 -8.68
C ALA A 576 28.08 -5.10 -8.53
#